data_0c09e22281531b4b047110b903080f55
#
_entry.id   0c09e22281531b4b047110b903080f55
#
_cell.length_a   1.000
_cell.length_b   1.000
_cell.length_c   1.000
_cell.angle_alpha   90.00
_cell.angle_beta   90.00
_cell.angle_gamma   90.00
#
_symmetry.space_group_name_H-M   'P 1'
#
loop_
_entity.id
_entity.type
_entity.pdbx_description
1 polymer ?
#
loop_
_entity_poly.entity_id
_entity_poly.type
_entity_poly.pdbx_seq_one_letter_code
_entity_poly.pdbx_strand_id
1 'polypeptide(L)'
;MKLSKRQGVILGGATALLLILTFFIGVGINNALFSASGFVNQYLSALARHDAASALSMPGVADSLPEDVDKTLLRGSALGQLSDISITDVQGNDEKTTVTASYTLGGKKTSGTFVLTRLGNTFGVFESWAFAEPPLARAKVSVWHDAAFSVGDSGQIDLRSTPSGKDATVWGGTGTFVLFAPG
;
A
#
# COMPACT_ATOMS: atom_id res chain seq x y z
N MET A 1 -0.55 47.08 32.25
CA MET A 1 -0.84 45.98 33.18
C MET A 1 0.46 45.23 33.42
N LYS A 2 1.11 45.34 34.60
CA LYS A 2 2.39 44.72 34.89
C LYS A 2 2.08 43.30 35.42
N LEU A 3 2.39 42.25 34.62
CA LEU A 3 2.30 40.87 35.12
C LEU A 3 3.27 40.68 36.30
N SER A 4 2.81 40.03 37.36
CA SER A 4 3.66 39.70 38.49
C SER A 4 4.73 38.65 38.03
N LYS A 5 5.93 38.68 38.61
CA LYS A 5 7.01 37.73 38.26
C LYS A 5 6.55 36.26 38.29
N ARG A 6 5.65 35.90 39.22
CA ARG A 6 5.07 34.54 39.30
C ARG A 6 4.16 34.21 38.11
N GLN A 7 3.36 35.16 37.63
CA GLN A 7 2.48 34.95 36.44
C GLN A 7 3.31 34.83 35.16
N GLY A 8 4.43 35.56 35.03
CA GLY A 8 5.35 35.43 33.91
C GLY A 8 6.05 34.08 33.85
N VAL A 9 6.42 33.51 34.99
CA VAL A 9 7.05 32.17 35.04
C VAL A 9 6.05 31.08 34.71
N ILE A 10 4.81 31.18 35.17
CA ILE A 10 3.74 30.19 34.87
C ILE A 10 3.36 30.28 33.40
N LEU A 11 3.24 31.46 32.82
CA LEU A 11 2.91 31.66 31.40
C LEU A 11 4.06 31.13 30.51
N GLY A 12 5.32 31.44 30.86
CA GLY A 12 6.49 30.97 30.13
C GLY A 12 6.66 29.44 30.19
N GLY A 13 6.37 28.83 31.33
CA GLY A 13 6.38 27.39 31.51
C GLY A 13 5.29 26.69 30.70
N ALA A 14 4.07 27.24 30.67
CA ALA A 14 2.97 26.70 29.91
C ALA A 14 3.19 26.76 28.39
N THR A 15 3.76 27.89 27.91
CA THR A 15 4.11 28.02 26.47
C THR A 15 5.25 27.07 26.07
N ALA A 16 6.27 26.92 26.91
CA ALA A 16 7.36 25.97 26.62
C ALA A 16 6.85 24.52 26.57
N LEU A 17 5.96 24.15 27.49
CA LEU A 17 5.37 22.81 27.54
C LEU A 17 4.48 22.52 26.33
N LEU A 18 3.72 23.53 25.87
CA LEU A 18 2.90 23.44 24.65
C LEU A 18 3.78 23.26 23.40
N LEU A 19 4.88 24.00 23.28
CA LEU A 19 5.81 23.87 22.15
C LEU A 19 6.50 22.50 22.13
N ILE A 20 6.90 21.99 23.31
CA ILE A 20 7.49 20.66 23.43
C ILE A 20 6.45 19.59 23.05
N LEU A 21 5.21 19.70 23.52
CA LEU A 21 4.14 18.76 23.18
C LEU A 21 3.83 18.76 21.68
N THR A 22 3.75 19.95 21.06
CA THR A 22 3.53 20.09 19.61
C THR A 22 4.69 19.49 18.80
N PHE A 23 5.92 19.67 19.27
CA PHE A 23 7.10 19.07 18.65
C PHE A 23 7.06 17.54 18.71
N PHE A 24 6.77 16.95 19.88
CA PHE A 24 6.68 15.49 20.02
C PHE A 24 5.50 14.89 19.23
N ILE A 25 4.37 15.58 19.15
CA ILE A 25 3.24 15.17 18.30
C ILE A 25 3.68 15.21 16.83
N GLY A 26 4.36 16.27 16.38
CA GLY A 26 4.88 16.39 15.02
C GLY A 26 5.86 15.29 14.65
N VAL A 27 6.81 14.98 15.52
CA VAL A 27 7.77 13.88 15.31
C VAL A 27 7.07 12.52 15.30
N GLY A 28 6.10 12.28 16.17
CA GLY A 28 5.33 11.04 16.21
C GLY A 28 4.51 10.83 14.93
N ILE A 29 3.84 11.87 14.43
CA ILE A 29 3.10 11.83 13.15
C ILE A 29 4.05 11.62 11.98
N ASN A 30 5.21 12.30 11.97
CA ASN A 30 6.22 12.14 10.93
C ASN A 30 6.69 10.68 10.83
N ASN A 31 7.07 10.08 11.95
CA ASN A 31 7.52 8.68 11.97
C ASN A 31 6.40 7.70 11.59
N ALA A 32 5.15 7.99 11.94
CA ALA A 32 4.03 7.10 11.64
C ALA A 32 3.58 7.16 10.17
N LEU A 33 3.66 8.33 9.54
CA LEU A 33 3.11 8.54 8.18
C LEU A 33 4.18 8.58 7.09
N PHE A 34 5.36 9.11 7.38
CA PHE A 34 6.41 9.38 6.38
C PHE A 34 7.59 8.41 6.46
N SER A 35 7.58 7.47 7.39
CA SER A 35 8.58 6.39 7.45
C SER A 35 8.30 5.30 6.41
N ALA A 36 9.28 4.48 6.11
CA ALA A 36 9.12 3.30 5.26
C ALA A 36 8.00 2.36 5.76
N SER A 37 7.92 2.16 7.09
CA SER A 37 6.84 1.38 7.72
C SER A 37 5.47 2.04 7.55
N GLY A 38 5.38 3.36 7.70
CA GLY A 38 4.16 4.12 7.48
C GLY A 38 3.67 4.01 6.03
N PHE A 39 4.58 4.06 5.06
CA PHE A 39 4.29 3.91 3.65
C PHE A 39 3.69 2.53 3.33
N VAL A 40 4.31 1.44 3.79
CA VAL A 40 3.76 0.07 3.62
C VAL A 40 2.42 -0.08 4.34
N ASN A 41 2.29 0.47 5.54
CA ASN A 41 1.03 0.42 6.28
C ASN A 41 -0.11 1.16 5.55
N GLN A 42 0.16 2.29 4.89
CA GLN A 42 -0.81 3.00 4.04
C GLN A 42 -1.25 2.14 2.86
N TYR A 43 -0.31 1.48 2.17
CA TYR A 43 -0.60 0.57 1.07
C TYR A 43 -1.51 -0.58 1.52
N LEU A 44 -1.11 -1.32 2.55
CA LEU A 44 -1.91 -2.44 3.08
C LEU A 44 -3.27 -1.99 3.61
N SER A 45 -3.34 -0.81 4.22
CA SER A 45 -4.59 -0.21 4.68
C SER A 45 -5.52 0.18 3.52
N ALA A 46 -4.98 0.63 2.37
CA ALA A 46 -5.77 0.87 1.17
C ALA A 46 -6.35 -0.45 0.63
N LEU A 47 -5.55 -1.52 0.56
CA LEU A 47 -6.04 -2.86 0.18
C LEU A 47 -7.11 -3.38 1.14
N ALA A 48 -6.93 -3.20 2.45
CA ALA A 48 -7.90 -3.63 3.48
C ALA A 48 -9.25 -2.91 3.36
N ARG A 49 -9.25 -1.66 2.88
CA ARG A 49 -10.48 -0.89 2.59
C ARG A 49 -11.03 -1.13 1.19
N HIS A 50 -10.45 -2.05 0.42
CA HIS A 50 -10.79 -2.30 -0.99
C HIS A 50 -10.61 -1.04 -1.88
N ASP A 51 -9.70 -0.15 -1.50
CA ASP A 51 -9.38 1.08 -2.21
C ASP A 51 -8.21 0.85 -3.17
N ALA A 52 -8.51 0.17 -4.28
CA ALA A 52 -7.54 -0.14 -5.31
C ALA A 52 -6.95 1.12 -5.96
N ALA A 53 -7.75 2.20 -6.07
CA ALA A 53 -7.30 3.45 -6.68
C ALA A 53 -6.19 4.11 -5.85
N SER A 54 -6.38 4.21 -4.53
CA SER A 54 -5.35 4.73 -3.63
C SER A 54 -4.10 3.85 -3.63
N ALA A 55 -4.24 2.53 -3.63
CA ALA A 55 -3.11 1.61 -3.68
C ALA A 55 -2.31 1.77 -4.99
N LEU A 56 -2.98 1.88 -6.15
CA LEU A 56 -2.34 2.06 -7.45
C LEU A 56 -1.66 3.43 -7.62
N SER A 57 -2.16 4.46 -6.93
CA SER A 57 -1.58 5.81 -6.99
C SER A 57 -0.29 5.95 -6.18
N MET A 58 0.06 4.96 -5.38
CA MET A 58 1.29 5.02 -4.59
C MET A 58 2.53 4.84 -5.48
N PRO A 59 3.61 5.61 -5.24
CA PRO A 59 4.83 5.55 -6.02
C PRO A 59 5.42 4.14 -6.10
N GLY A 60 5.77 3.70 -7.32
CA GLY A 60 6.36 2.40 -7.59
C GLY A 60 5.36 1.24 -7.71
N VAL A 61 4.04 1.46 -7.57
CA VAL A 61 3.03 0.42 -7.77
C VAL A 61 2.65 0.29 -9.25
N ALA A 62 2.20 1.37 -9.87
CA ALA A 62 1.70 1.33 -11.25
C ALA A 62 2.77 1.62 -12.32
N ASP A 63 3.93 2.17 -11.92
CA ASP A 63 4.95 2.71 -12.83
C ASP A 63 5.57 1.65 -13.77
N SER A 64 5.49 0.38 -13.41
CA SER A 64 6.08 -0.74 -14.16
C SER A 64 5.06 -1.77 -14.62
N LEU A 65 3.78 -1.38 -14.74
CA LEU A 65 2.76 -2.27 -15.26
C LEU A 65 3.01 -2.54 -16.77
N PRO A 66 3.26 -3.79 -17.18
CA PRO A 66 3.42 -4.13 -18.59
C PRO A 66 2.13 -3.84 -19.37
N GLU A 67 2.29 -3.52 -20.67
CA GLU A 67 1.14 -3.25 -21.54
C GLU A 67 0.40 -4.53 -21.97
N ASP A 68 1.09 -5.66 -21.95
CA ASP A 68 0.63 -6.96 -22.42
C ASP A 68 -0.18 -7.77 -21.40
N VAL A 69 -0.35 -7.25 -20.18
CA VAL A 69 -1.09 -7.91 -19.12
C VAL A 69 -2.45 -7.27 -18.85
N ASP A 70 -3.40 -8.09 -18.44
CA ASP A 70 -4.73 -7.64 -18.09
C ASP A 70 -4.77 -7.04 -16.70
N LYS A 71 -5.30 -5.82 -16.58
CA LYS A 71 -5.41 -5.02 -15.36
C LYS A 71 -6.81 -5.11 -14.71
N THR A 72 -7.69 -5.94 -15.26
CA THR A 72 -9.09 -6.04 -14.81
C THR A 72 -9.20 -6.47 -13.34
N LEU A 73 -8.22 -7.19 -12.80
CA LEU A 73 -8.17 -7.59 -11.40
C LEU A 73 -7.56 -6.52 -10.46
N LEU A 74 -7.05 -5.42 -10.98
CA LEU A 74 -6.58 -4.28 -10.16
C LEU A 74 -7.74 -3.37 -9.74
N ARG A 75 -8.72 -3.94 -9.07
CA ARG A 75 -9.93 -3.26 -8.58
C ARG A 75 -10.34 -3.78 -7.21
N GLY A 76 -11.04 -2.94 -6.45
CA GLY A 76 -11.46 -3.25 -5.08
C GLY A 76 -12.28 -4.53 -4.95
N SER A 77 -13.17 -4.80 -5.90
CA SER A 77 -14.03 -6.01 -5.92
C SER A 77 -13.26 -7.34 -6.12
N ALA A 78 -12.02 -7.29 -6.59
CA ALA A 78 -11.16 -8.48 -6.73
C ALA A 78 -10.25 -8.70 -5.52
N LEU A 79 -10.22 -7.77 -4.56
CA LEU A 79 -9.41 -7.87 -3.35
C LEU A 79 -10.06 -8.80 -2.34
N GLY A 80 -9.26 -9.69 -1.76
CA GLY A 80 -9.66 -10.49 -0.60
C GLY A 80 -9.75 -9.65 0.68
N GLN A 81 -10.40 -10.18 1.70
CA GLN A 81 -10.44 -9.54 3.02
C GLN A 81 -9.06 -9.56 3.66
N LEU A 82 -8.53 -8.38 3.94
CA LEU A 82 -7.24 -8.16 4.61
C LEU A 82 -7.48 -7.45 5.94
N SER A 83 -6.92 -8.02 7.03
CA SER A 83 -7.06 -7.49 8.39
C SER A 83 -5.78 -7.70 9.20
N ASP A 84 -5.77 -7.23 10.45
CA ASP A 84 -4.71 -7.46 11.45
C ASP A 84 -3.31 -7.06 10.94
N ILE A 85 -3.23 -5.93 10.22
CA ILE A 85 -1.99 -5.44 9.64
C ILE A 85 -1.04 -4.99 10.74
N SER A 86 0.18 -5.52 10.74
CA SER A 86 1.25 -5.16 11.68
C SER A 86 2.60 -5.18 10.98
N ILE A 87 3.37 -4.12 11.10
CA ILE A 87 4.77 -4.12 10.66
C ILE A 87 5.59 -4.88 11.70
N THR A 88 6.30 -5.90 11.25
CA THR A 88 7.05 -6.81 12.14
C THR A 88 8.55 -6.58 12.09
N ASP A 89 9.07 -6.06 10.97
CA ASP A 89 10.49 -5.80 10.81
C ASP A 89 10.75 -4.69 9.79
N VAL A 90 11.82 -3.92 10.00
CA VAL A 90 12.29 -2.88 9.08
C VAL A 90 13.81 -2.93 9.06
N GLN A 91 14.39 -3.26 7.91
CA GLN A 91 15.83 -3.38 7.71
C GLN A 91 16.27 -2.58 6.49
N GLY A 92 17.40 -1.96 6.55
CA GLY A 92 17.96 -1.25 5.40
C GLY A 92 18.72 0.02 5.78
N ASN A 93 18.95 0.84 4.78
CA ASN A 93 19.63 2.13 4.88
C ASN A 93 18.78 3.23 4.19
N ASP A 94 19.37 4.43 4.12
CA ASP A 94 18.69 5.61 3.52
C ASP A 94 18.33 5.44 2.03
N GLU A 95 18.97 4.51 1.31
CA GLU A 95 18.70 4.29 -0.13
C GLU A 95 17.68 3.19 -0.37
N LYS A 96 17.81 2.07 0.34
CA LYS A 96 16.96 0.88 0.16
C LYS A 96 16.56 0.31 1.52
N THR A 97 15.26 0.21 1.74
CA THR A 97 14.69 -0.31 3.00
C THR A 97 13.75 -1.46 2.69
N THR A 98 13.91 -2.55 3.43
CA THR A 98 13.03 -3.71 3.40
C THR A 98 12.11 -3.67 4.60
N VAL A 99 10.81 -3.73 4.36
CA VAL A 99 9.76 -3.72 5.38
C VAL A 99 9.01 -5.04 5.34
N THR A 100 8.96 -5.75 6.46
CA THR A 100 8.16 -6.97 6.61
C THR A 100 6.89 -6.66 7.39
N ALA A 101 5.75 -7.05 6.83
CA ALA A 101 4.46 -6.90 7.47
C ALA A 101 3.80 -8.26 7.66
N SER A 102 3.09 -8.46 8.77
CA SER A 102 2.18 -9.57 8.98
C SER A 102 0.73 -9.07 8.89
N TYR A 103 -0.15 -9.89 8.35
CA TYR A 103 -1.57 -9.58 8.17
C TYR A 103 -2.38 -10.88 8.06
N THR A 104 -3.68 -10.76 8.14
CA THR A 104 -4.62 -11.87 7.89
C THR A 104 -5.28 -11.66 6.53
N LEU A 105 -5.13 -12.63 5.63
CA LEU A 105 -5.74 -12.62 4.29
C LEU A 105 -6.72 -13.78 4.17
N GLY A 106 -8.01 -13.47 3.96
CA GLY A 106 -9.06 -14.50 3.87
C GLY A 106 -9.13 -15.40 5.10
N GLY A 107 -8.87 -14.88 6.29
CA GLY A 107 -8.86 -15.62 7.56
C GLY A 107 -7.57 -16.38 7.85
N LYS A 108 -6.56 -16.35 6.97
CA LYS A 108 -5.27 -17.00 7.15
C LYS A 108 -4.18 -15.97 7.45
N LYS A 109 -3.46 -16.17 8.55
CA LYS A 109 -2.31 -15.33 8.91
C LYS A 109 -1.15 -15.59 7.94
N THR A 110 -0.60 -14.52 7.40
CA THR A 110 0.52 -14.57 6.44
C THR A 110 1.44 -13.36 6.68
N SER A 111 2.53 -13.28 5.94
CA SER A 111 3.46 -12.14 5.97
C SER A 111 3.95 -11.84 4.56
N GLY A 112 4.28 -10.59 4.33
CA GLY A 112 4.85 -10.11 3.08
C GLY A 112 6.05 -9.20 3.34
N THR A 113 6.95 -9.15 2.37
CA THR A 113 8.16 -8.35 2.42
C THR A 113 8.16 -7.36 1.26
N PHE A 114 8.34 -6.09 1.58
CA PHE A 114 8.30 -4.97 0.63
C PHE A 114 9.67 -4.31 0.57
N VAL A 115 10.14 -4.09 -0.64
CA VAL A 115 11.41 -3.40 -0.88
C VAL A 115 11.10 -1.99 -1.34
N LEU A 116 11.59 -1.01 -0.59
CA LEU A 116 11.36 0.41 -0.81
C LEU A 116 12.66 1.12 -1.17
N THR A 117 12.55 2.16 -1.98
CA THR A 117 13.60 3.13 -2.25
C THR A 117 13.17 4.51 -1.79
N ARG A 118 14.11 5.29 -1.29
CA ARG A 118 13.87 6.66 -0.88
C ARG A 118 13.95 7.58 -2.08
N LEU A 119 12.90 8.36 -2.32
CA LEU A 119 12.85 9.35 -3.41
C LEU A 119 13.45 10.71 -3.00
N GLY A 120 13.68 10.92 -1.70
CA GLY A 120 14.15 12.18 -1.14
C GLY A 120 13.22 12.70 -0.05
N ASN A 121 13.23 14.02 0.16
CA ASN A 121 12.38 14.66 1.17
C ASN A 121 11.35 15.58 0.50
N THR A 122 10.10 15.41 0.83
CA THR A 122 9.02 16.33 0.49
C THR A 122 9.03 17.49 1.47
N PHE A 123 8.95 18.72 0.97
CA PHE A 123 9.07 19.96 1.77
C PHE A 123 10.33 20.03 2.64
N GLY A 124 11.40 19.29 2.27
CA GLY A 124 12.68 19.31 2.95
C GLY A 124 12.77 18.57 4.29
N VAL A 125 11.64 18.05 4.82
CA VAL A 125 11.58 17.42 6.15
C VAL A 125 10.87 16.06 6.17
N PHE A 126 10.01 15.76 5.20
CA PHE A 126 9.24 14.52 5.16
C PHE A 126 9.86 13.53 4.17
N GLU A 127 10.19 12.35 4.62
CA GLU A 127 10.72 11.30 3.75
C GLU A 127 9.66 10.85 2.74
N SER A 128 10.08 10.67 1.49
CA SER A 128 9.25 10.15 0.42
C SER A 128 9.79 8.81 -0.03
N TRP A 129 8.90 7.84 -0.15
CA TRP A 129 9.22 6.46 -0.48
C TRP A 129 8.51 6.02 -1.75
N ALA A 130 9.10 5.05 -2.45
CA ALA A 130 8.47 4.32 -3.53
C ALA A 130 8.76 2.82 -3.36
N PHE A 131 7.90 1.98 -3.90
CA PHE A 131 8.22 0.57 -4.05
C PHE A 131 9.35 0.43 -5.08
N ALA A 132 10.48 -0.16 -4.69
CA ALA A 132 11.57 -0.51 -5.60
C ALA A 132 11.18 -1.70 -6.49
N GLU A 133 10.35 -2.59 -5.96
CA GLU A 133 9.73 -3.70 -6.66
C GLU A 133 8.22 -3.56 -6.49
N PRO A 134 7.44 -3.50 -7.60
CA PRO A 134 5.99 -3.35 -7.50
C PRO A 134 5.37 -4.48 -6.68
N PRO A 135 4.52 -4.17 -5.70
CA PRO A 135 3.83 -5.18 -4.90
C PRO A 135 2.64 -5.78 -5.67
N LEU A 136 2.94 -6.31 -6.85
CA LEU A 136 1.99 -6.89 -7.79
C LEU A 136 2.44 -8.29 -8.20
N ALA A 137 1.50 -9.20 -8.33
CA ALA A 137 1.74 -10.55 -8.82
C ALA A 137 1.08 -10.75 -10.18
N ARG A 138 1.63 -11.68 -10.96
CA ARG A 138 1.03 -12.16 -12.22
C ARG A 138 0.39 -13.50 -11.97
N ALA A 139 -0.88 -13.64 -12.36
CA ALA A 139 -1.59 -14.90 -12.33
C ALA A 139 -1.98 -15.34 -13.76
N LYS A 140 -1.65 -16.56 -14.10
CA LYS A 140 -2.12 -17.18 -15.33
C LYS A 140 -3.40 -17.96 -15.01
N VAL A 141 -4.51 -17.51 -15.58
CA VAL A 141 -5.82 -18.15 -15.40
C VAL A 141 -6.14 -18.96 -16.64
N SER A 142 -6.41 -20.25 -16.47
CA SER A 142 -6.86 -21.14 -17.53
C SER A 142 -8.27 -21.63 -17.22
N VAL A 143 -9.17 -21.46 -18.14
CA VAL A 143 -10.59 -21.85 -18.01
C VAL A 143 -10.91 -22.93 -19.06
N TRP A 144 -11.65 -23.96 -18.65
CA TRP A 144 -12.04 -25.10 -19.49
C TRP A 144 -13.56 -25.20 -19.56
N HIS A 145 -14.09 -25.43 -20.73
CA HIS A 145 -15.53 -25.52 -21.04
C HIS A 145 -16.34 -24.24 -20.79
N ASP A 146 -15.66 -23.11 -20.60
CA ASP A 146 -16.21 -21.79 -20.50
C ASP A 146 -15.16 -20.78 -20.96
N ALA A 147 -15.56 -19.56 -21.25
CA ALA A 147 -14.67 -18.45 -21.54
C ALA A 147 -14.59 -17.44 -20.41
N ALA A 148 -15.29 -17.68 -19.29
CA ALA A 148 -15.42 -16.73 -18.21
C ALA A 148 -15.09 -17.33 -16.83
N PHE A 149 -14.63 -16.46 -15.94
CA PHE A 149 -14.35 -16.79 -14.54
C PHE A 149 -14.67 -15.60 -13.64
N SER A 150 -14.66 -15.80 -12.33
CA SER A 150 -14.81 -14.72 -11.35
C SER A 150 -13.75 -14.81 -10.24
N VAL A 151 -13.39 -13.66 -9.68
CA VAL A 151 -12.47 -13.56 -8.54
C VAL A 151 -13.10 -12.62 -7.51
N GLY A 152 -13.32 -13.10 -6.29
CA GLY A 152 -14.01 -12.34 -5.26
C GLY A 152 -15.37 -11.85 -5.77
N ASP A 153 -15.69 -10.61 -5.51
CA ASP A 153 -16.91 -9.92 -5.95
C ASP A 153 -16.75 -9.23 -7.30
N SER A 154 -15.71 -9.61 -8.09
CA SER A 154 -15.40 -8.94 -9.35
C SER A 154 -16.45 -9.13 -10.47
N GLY A 155 -17.45 -9.97 -10.24
CA GLY A 155 -18.37 -10.41 -11.29
C GLY A 155 -17.68 -11.34 -12.29
N GLN A 156 -18.41 -11.68 -13.35
CA GLN A 156 -17.90 -12.56 -14.39
C GLN A 156 -16.94 -11.81 -15.33
N ILE A 157 -15.76 -12.37 -15.55
CA ILE A 157 -14.73 -11.86 -16.45
C ILE A 157 -14.66 -12.81 -17.66
N ASP A 158 -15.00 -12.30 -18.84
CA ASP A 158 -14.88 -13.06 -20.09
C ASP A 158 -13.47 -12.90 -20.64
N LEU A 159 -12.72 -13.98 -20.74
CA LEU A 159 -11.35 -14.00 -21.27
C LEU A 159 -11.26 -13.40 -22.67
N ARG A 160 -12.26 -13.61 -23.51
CA ARG A 160 -12.29 -13.10 -24.90
C ARG A 160 -12.30 -11.58 -24.97
N SER A 161 -12.80 -10.92 -23.93
CA SER A 161 -12.85 -9.47 -23.84
C SER A 161 -11.58 -8.87 -23.22
N THR A 162 -10.63 -9.70 -22.80
CA THR A 162 -9.40 -9.26 -22.12
C THR A 162 -8.20 -9.19 -23.08
N PRO A 163 -7.26 -8.26 -22.89
CA PRO A 163 -6.09 -8.12 -23.75
C PRO A 163 -5.24 -9.38 -23.85
N SER A 164 -5.13 -10.15 -22.75
CA SER A 164 -4.32 -11.35 -22.65
C SER A 164 -5.03 -12.62 -23.07
N GLY A 165 -6.35 -12.58 -23.29
CA GLY A 165 -7.18 -13.73 -23.64
C GLY A 165 -7.64 -13.76 -25.11
N LYS A 166 -6.93 -13.08 -26.02
CA LYS A 166 -7.31 -12.94 -27.44
C LYS A 166 -7.59 -14.26 -28.17
N ASP A 167 -6.90 -15.34 -27.73
CA ASP A 167 -7.06 -16.68 -28.32
C ASP A 167 -8.07 -17.55 -27.57
N ALA A 168 -8.78 -16.99 -26.59
CA ALA A 168 -9.81 -17.70 -25.85
C ALA A 168 -11.04 -17.95 -26.73
N THR A 169 -11.62 -19.13 -26.62
CA THR A 169 -12.82 -19.57 -27.32
C THR A 169 -13.95 -19.87 -26.32
N VAL A 170 -15.14 -20.17 -26.80
CA VAL A 170 -16.28 -20.62 -25.95
C VAL A 170 -15.98 -21.93 -25.20
N TRP A 171 -14.97 -22.68 -25.63
CA TRP A 171 -14.55 -23.96 -25.03
C TRP A 171 -13.43 -23.78 -23.98
N GLY A 172 -12.95 -22.56 -23.76
CA GLY A 172 -11.93 -22.23 -22.82
C GLY A 172 -10.81 -21.37 -23.39
N GLY A 173 -9.86 -21.03 -22.54
CA GLY A 173 -8.73 -20.19 -22.90
C GLY A 173 -7.82 -19.96 -21.72
N THR A 174 -6.77 -19.16 -21.96
CA THR A 174 -5.83 -18.75 -20.93
C THR A 174 -5.58 -17.27 -21.04
N GLY A 175 -5.63 -16.58 -19.89
CA GLY A 175 -5.27 -15.17 -19.76
C GLY A 175 -4.23 -14.95 -18.68
N THR A 176 -3.43 -13.89 -18.82
CA THR A 176 -2.47 -13.46 -17.80
C THR A 176 -2.93 -12.16 -17.20
N PHE A 177 -3.11 -12.16 -15.90
CA PHE A 177 -3.65 -11.04 -15.13
C PHE A 177 -2.63 -10.53 -14.13
N VAL A 178 -2.67 -9.23 -13.86
CA VAL A 178 -1.97 -8.63 -12.73
C VAL A 178 -2.95 -8.44 -11.58
N LEU A 179 -2.50 -8.76 -10.38
CA LEU A 179 -3.26 -8.59 -9.16
C LEU A 179 -2.36 -8.00 -8.08
N PHE A 180 -2.98 -7.40 -7.06
CA PHE A 180 -2.24 -6.93 -5.91
C PHE A 180 -1.62 -8.11 -5.17
N ALA A 181 -0.31 -8.01 -4.90
CA ALA A 181 0.37 -8.91 -4.01
C ALA A 181 0.67 -8.14 -2.72
N PRO A 182 0.18 -8.59 -1.59
CA PRO A 182 0.55 -7.96 -0.32
C PRO A 182 1.94 -8.36 0.18
N GLY A 183 2.83 -8.81 -0.71
CA GLY A 183 4.24 -9.12 -0.46
C GLY A 183 4.56 -10.60 -0.55
#